data_713ddf58f566b188dd24abaaa67d2ff4
#
_entry.id   713ddf58f566b188dd24abaaa67d2ff4
#
_cell.length_a   1.000
_cell.length_b   1.000
_cell.length_c   1.000
_cell.angle_alpha   90.00
_cell.angle_beta   90.00
_cell.angle_gamma   90.00
#
_symmetry.space_group_name_H-M   'P 1'
#
loop_
_entity.id
_entity.type
_entity.pdbx_description
1 polymer ?
#
loop_
_entity_poly.entity_id
_entity_poly.type
_entity_poly.pdbx_seq_one_letter_code
_entity_poly.pdbx_strand_id
1 'polypeptide(L)'
;MQLPKELLILIQNGENTEVEFKKSTTDITKDVYDTVCSFSNRDGGHIFLGVKDNGTILGIQPDCIDQIKKNFVTCINNENKMYPPLYLTPIDYEHDGKLILYIRVPVNPNVCRCNGRIYDRNHESDIDITDNQESVYRLYSRKQSSYFVNRVYPVFTVNDLRHDLMDRAREMTKSRRQDHPWRAMTDEEMLRNAGLILRDSSTGKEGITLASILLFGPDDLIFSVLAHHKTDAIYRMFNMDRYDDRDVITTNLLESYDRLL
;
A
#
# COMPACT_ATOMS: atom_id res chain seq x y z
N MET A 1 -1.34 26.74 11.71
CA MET A 1 -2.79 26.38 11.69
C MET A 1 -3.19 25.90 13.07
N GLN A 2 -4.49 26.08 13.49
CA GLN A 2 -4.95 25.49 14.76
C GLN A 2 -4.98 23.96 14.69
N LEU A 3 -4.62 23.29 15.79
CA LEU A 3 -4.63 21.84 15.89
C LEU A 3 -6.06 21.30 15.74
N PRO A 4 -6.35 20.41 14.78
CA PRO A 4 -7.65 19.77 14.61
C PRO A 4 -8.07 18.98 15.86
N LYS A 5 -9.39 18.95 16.15
CA LYS A 5 -9.92 18.23 17.32
C LYS A 5 -9.61 16.73 17.27
N GLU A 6 -9.64 16.13 16.09
CA GLU A 6 -9.32 14.71 15.89
C GLU A 6 -7.88 14.39 16.30
N LEU A 7 -6.93 15.25 15.95
CA LEU A 7 -5.52 15.09 16.33
C LEU A 7 -5.30 15.35 17.82
N LEU A 8 -6.05 16.30 18.42
CA LEU A 8 -5.98 16.54 19.87
C LEU A 8 -6.48 15.31 20.65
N ILE A 9 -7.52 14.65 20.17
CA ILE A 9 -8.03 13.39 20.77
C ILE A 9 -6.95 12.30 20.72
N LEU A 10 -6.19 12.19 19.63
CA LEU A 10 -5.07 11.23 19.55
C LEU A 10 -4.02 11.52 20.62
N ILE A 11 -3.67 12.79 20.83
CA ILE A 11 -2.72 13.18 21.88
C ILE A 11 -3.27 12.86 23.28
N GLN A 12 -4.56 13.06 23.52
CA GLN A 12 -5.20 12.77 24.81
C GLN A 12 -5.28 11.28 25.11
N ASN A 13 -5.41 10.44 24.09
CA ASN A 13 -5.48 8.98 24.23
C ASN A 13 -4.11 8.34 24.51
N GLY A 14 -3.02 9.08 24.32
CA GLY A 14 -1.66 8.60 24.56
C GLY A 14 -1.06 7.80 23.40
N GLU A 15 0.20 7.36 23.59
CA GLU A 15 0.92 6.53 22.65
C GLU A 15 0.29 5.13 22.52
N ASN A 16 0.42 4.54 21.32
CA ASN A 16 -0.07 3.21 21.04
C ASN A 16 0.59 2.67 19.74
N THR A 17 0.05 1.61 19.16
CA THR A 17 0.58 1.01 17.92
C THR A 17 0.62 1.97 16.72
N GLU A 18 -0.21 3.01 16.72
CA GLU A 18 -0.37 3.96 15.60
C GLU A 18 -0.06 5.41 15.98
N VAL A 19 0.25 5.71 17.24
CA VAL A 19 0.51 7.06 17.72
C VAL A 19 1.82 7.10 18.49
N GLU A 20 2.67 8.06 18.15
CA GLU A 20 3.98 8.28 18.79
C GLU A 20 4.22 9.75 19.09
N PHE A 21 4.80 10.04 20.25
CA PHE A 21 5.18 11.37 20.70
C PHE A 21 6.69 11.50 20.79
N LYS A 22 7.18 12.67 20.38
CA LYS A 22 8.62 13.01 20.51
C LYS A 22 8.76 14.43 21.01
N LYS A 23 9.61 14.64 21.98
CA LYS A 23 9.85 15.96 22.57
C LYS A 23 10.35 16.97 21.55
N SER A 24 11.37 16.64 20.79
CA SER A 24 11.91 17.36 19.61
C SER A 24 11.70 18.88 19.63
N THR A 25 12.01 19.54 20.75
CA THR A 25 11.72 20.97 20.94
C THR A 25 12.64 21.89 20.11
N THR A 26 13.87 21.47 19.83
CA THR A 26 14.91 22.24 19.13
C THR A 26 15.52 21.50 17.94
N ASP A 27 15.49 20.15 17.96
CA ASP A 27 16.01 19.31 16.88
C ASP A 27 15.24 17.99 16.84
N ILE A 28 15.36 17.27 15.72
CA ILE A 28 14.75 15.96 15.53
C ILE A 28 15.71 14.87 16.00
N THR A 29 15.23 13.96 16.84
CA THR A 29 16.00 12.83 17.32
C THR A 29 16.03 11.69 16.30
N LYS A 30 17.09 10.87 16.31
CA LYS A 30 17.28 9.83 15.29
C LYS A 30 16.19 8.74 15.34
N ASP A 31 15.65 8.46 16.49
CA ASP A 31 14.60 7.47 16.73
C ASP A 31 13.27 7.80 16.03
N VAL A 32 13.02 9.06 15.69
CA VAL A 32 11.87 9.46 14.85
C VAL A 32 11.88 8.70 13.52
N TYR A 33 13.05 8.49 12.91
CA TYR A 33 13.17 7.80 11.63
C TYR A 33 12.96 6.28 11.77
N ASP A 34 13.32 5.69 12.90
CA ASP A 34 13.04 4.29 13.21
C ASP A 34 11.52 4.08 13.36
N THR A 35 10.82 5.04 14.02
CA THR A 35 9.35 5.07 14.10
C THR A 35 8.71 5.25 12.71
N VAL A 36 9.21 6.13 11.86
CA VAL A 36 8.71 6.26 10.47
C VAL A 36 8.84 4.94 9.73
N CYS A 37 9.97 4.24 9.88
CA CYS A 37 10.21 2.94 9.27
C CYS A 37 9.22 1.88 9.79
N SER A 38 9.06 1.76 11.11
CA SER A 38 8.18 0.76 11.73
C SER A 38 6.71 1.00 11.39
N PHE A 39 6.23 2.25 11.41
CA PHE A 39 4.89 2.61 10.98
C PHE A 39 4.64 2.29 9.52
N SER A 40 5.58 2.64 8.62
CA SER A 40 5.49 2.29 7.20
C SER A 40 5.45 0.78 6.99
N ASN A 41 6.11 0.00 7.83
CA ASN A 41 6.13 -1.46 7.77
C ASN A 41 4.88 -2.10 8.36
N ARG A 42 4.17 -1.42 9.28
CA ARG A 42 3.01 -1.94 9.99
C ARG A 42 1.69 -1.37 9.43
N ASP A 43 0.96 -0.64 10.21
CA ASP A 43 -0.40 -0.16 9.90
C ASP A 43 -0.44 1.34 9.59
N GLY A 44 0.74 1.95 9.43
CA GLY A 44 0.90 3.40 9.38
C GLY A 44 0.84 4.01 10.78
N GLY A 45 0.81 5.36 10.86
CA GLY A 45 0.70 6.00 12.16
C GLY A 45 0.77 7.52 12.12
N HIS A 46 0.72 8.10 13.30
CA HIS A 46 0.71 9.52 13.60
C HIS A 46 1.88 9.86 14.52
N ILE A 47 2.78 10.73 14.09
CA ILE A 47 3.92 11.20 14.90
C ILE A 47 3.68 12.66 15.26
N PHE A 48 3.82 13.00 16.53
CA PHE A 48 3.71 14.34 17.05
C PHE A 48 5.04 14.77 17.67
N LEU A 49 5.72 15.77 17.06
CA LEU A 49 6.91 16.38 17.60
C LEU A 49 6.53 17.62 18.44
N GLY A 50 7.21 17.84 19.56
CA GLY A 50 6.87 18.85 20.53
C GLY A 50 5.91 18.35 21.64
N VAL A 51 5.73 17.01 21.74
CA VAL A 51 4.86 16.38 22.75
C VAL A 51 5.69 15.39 23.57
N LYS A 52 5.43 15.32 24.88
CA LYS A 52 6.01 14.30 25.78
C LYS A 52 5.24 12.99 25.70
N ASP A 53 5.87 11.90 26.09
CA ASP A 53 5.32 10.55 26.15
C ASP A 53 4.00 10.47 26.95
N ASN A 54 3.81 11.36 27.94
CA ASN A 54 2.57 11.47 28.71
C ASN A 54 1.50 12.38 28.07
N GLY A 55 1.65 12.77 26.81
CA GLY A 55 0.71 13.64 26.08
C GLY A 55 0.84 15.15 26.41
N THR A 56 1.78 15.56 27.28
CA THR A 56 1.97 16.98 27.58
C THR A 56 2.60 17.71 26.40
N ILE A 57 1.89 18.70 25.87
CA ILE A 57 2.38 19.53 24.78
C ILE A 57 3.43 20.52 25.32
N LEU A 58 4.68 20.36 24.89
CA LEU A 58 5.78 21.28 25.20
C LEU A 58 5.86 22.41 24.18
N GLY A 59 5.67 22.05 22.91
CA GLY A 59 5.89 22.90 21.76
C GLY A 59 7.33 22.84 21.23
N ILE A 60 7.48 23.17 19.97
CA ILE A 60 8.75 23.36 19.27
C ILE A 60 9.11 24.83 19.32
N GLN A 61 10.39 25.16 19.48
CA GLN A 61 10.84 26.54 19.42
C GLN A 61 10.57 27.11 18.00
N PRO A 62 9.92 28.28 17.88
CA PRO A 62 9.53 28.82 16.57
C PRO A 62 10.70 28.95 15.59
N ASP A 63 11.87 29.35 16.06
CA ASP A 63 13.07 29.53 15.23
C ASP A 63 13.65 28.20 14.73
N CYS A 64 13.28 27.07 15.32
CA CYS A 64 13.78 25.72 14.97
C CYS A 64 12.88 24.96 14.01
N ILE A 65 11.62 25.33 13.86
CA ILE A 65 10.60 24.50 13.16
C ILE A 65 10.95 24.25 11.70
N ASP A 66 11.41 25.25 10.98
CA ASP A 66 11.76 25.14 9.56
C ASP A 66 12.99 24.25 9.35
N GLN A 67 13.97 24.34 10.28
CA GLN A 67 15.15 23.48 10.23
C GLN A 67 14.79 22.03 10.53
N ILE A 68 13.90 21.78 11.50
CA ILE A 68 13.38 20.44 11.83
C ILE A 68 12.66 19.84 10.60
N LYS A 69 11.76 20.59 9.95
CA LYS A 69 11.08 20.14 8.73
C LYS A 69 12.08 19.79 7.62
N LYS A 70 13.05 20.66 7.38
CA LYS A 70 14.08 20.45 6.36
C LYS A 70 14.93 19.22 6.65
N ASN A 71 15.37 19.04 7.89
CA ASN A 71 16.15 17.88 8.32
C ASN A 71 15.35 16.59 8.13
N PHE A 72 14.06 16.59 8.53
CA PHE A 72 13.16 15.46 8.36
C PHE A 72 13.02 15.04 6.89
N VAL A 73 12.60 15.98 6.03
CA VAL A 73 12.38 15.72 4.60
C VAL A 73 13.67 15.28 3.91
N THR A 74 14.79 15.92 4.23
CA THR A 74 16.10 15.53 3.67
C THR A 74 16.46 14.09 4.04
N CYS A 75 16.19 13.68 5.28
CA CYS A 75 16.52 12.33 5.74
C CYS A 75 15.64 11.26 5.10
N ILE A 76 14.31 11.44 5.07
CA ILE A 76 13.38 10.44 4.51
C ILE A 76 13.46 10.31 2.99
N ASN A 77 13.93 11.35 2.30
CA ASN A 77 14.13 11.34 0.84
C ASN A 77 15.52 10.79 0.44
N ASN A 78 16.40 10.54 1.39
CA ASN A 78 17.75 10.02 1.13
C ASN A 78 17.73 8.48 1.17
N GLU A 79 17.97 7.83 0.03
CA GLU A 79 17.97 6.37 -0.14
C GLU A 79 18.95 5.64 0.79
N ASN A 80 20.06 6.30 1.18
CA ASN A 80 21.02 5.72 2.13
C ASN A 80 20.52 5.77 3.59
N LYS A 81 19.46 6.52 3.86
CA LYS A 81 18.86 6.69 5.19
C LYS A 81 17.53 5.99 5.30
N MET A 82 16.65 6.18 4.31
CA MET A 82 15.32 5.56 4.25
C MET A 82 15.15 4.89 2.88
N TYR A 83 14.95 3.58 2.86
CA TYR A 83 14.74 2.82 1.62
C TYR A 83 13.46 1.97 1.69
N PRO A 84 12.55 2.07 0.71
CA PRO A 84 12.56 3.12 -0.32
C PRO A 84 12.35 4.52 0.27
N PRO A 85 12.76 5.60 -0.44
CA PRO A 85 12.49 6.96 -0.01
C PRO A 85 10.98 7.21 0.20
N LEU A 86 10.65 7.99 1.23
CA LEU A 86 9.26 8.30 1.56
C LEU A 86 8.98 9.78 1.31
N TYR A 87 7.82 10.06 0.70
CA TYR A 87 7.37 11.43 0.42
C TYR A 87 6.35 11.85 1.47
N LEU A 88 6.85 12.27 2.64
CA LEU A 88 6.00 12.72 3.75
C LEU A 88 6.16 14.24 3.94
N THR A 89 5.05 14.91 4.21
CA THR A 89 5.03 16.36 4.46
C THR A 89 4.65 16.62 5.92
N PRO A 90 5.60 17.10 6.75
CA PRO A 90 5.30 17.53 8.11
C PRO A 90 4.41 18.79 8.09
N ILE A 91 3.38 18.79 8.93
CA ILE A 91 2.41 19.90 9.05
C ILE A 91 2.55 20.53 10.44
N ASP A 92 2.70 21.85 10.49
CA ASP A 92 2.75 22.60 11.75
C ASP A 92 1.36 23.02 12.20
N TYR A 93 1.07 22.70 13.44
CA TYR A 93 -0.14 23.12 14.14
C TYR A 93 0.21 23.93 15.37
N GLU A 94 -0.72 24.76 15.81
CA GLU A 94 -0.65 25.53 17.05
C GLU A 94 -1.75 25.09 18.00
N HIS A 95 -1.38 24.92 19.28
CA HIS A 95 -2.30 24.65 20.36
C HIS A 95 -1.84 25.43 21.60
N ASP A 96 -2.71 26.32 22.13
CA ASP A 96 -2.43 27.17 23.28
C ASP A 96 -1.10 27.94 23.18
N GLY A 97 -0.82 28.52 22.00
CA GLY A 97 0.41 29.29 21.73
C GLY A 97 1.66 28.42 21.54
N LYS A 98 1.56 27.11 21.51
CA LYS A 98 2.66 26.17 21.32
C LYS A 98 2.59 25.52 19.93
N LEU A 99 3.74 25.45 19.25
CA LEU A 99 3.86 24.84 17.94
C LEU A 99 4.13 23.34 18.06
N ILE A 100 3.41 22.54 17.28
CA ILE A 100 3.54 21.09 17.18
C ILE A 100 3.78 20.75 15.72
N LEU A 101 4.68 19.84 15.44
CA LEU A 101 4.84 19.29 14.10
C LEU A 101 4.19 17.90 14.03
N TYR A 102 3.25 17.75 13.12
CA TYR A 102 2.53 16.50 12.88
C TYR A 102 3.00 15.84 11.60
N ILE A 103 3.19 14.51 11.65
CA ILE A 103 3.60 13.70 10.53
C ILE A 103 2.65 12.51 10.44
N ARG A 104 1.92 12.40 9.31
CA ARG A 104 1.17 11.18 8.98
C ARG A 104 2.06 10.23 8.20
N VAL A 105 2.26 9.03 8.72
CA VAL A 105 3.02 7.97 8.04
C VAL A 105 2.03 6.95 7.47
N PRO A 106 1.92 6.80 6.14
CA PRO A 106 1.09 5.77 5.54
C PRO A 106 1.79 4.41 5.56
N VAL A 107 1.00 3.34 5.40
CA VAL A 107 1.54 2.01 5.12
C VAL A 107 2.23 2.02 3.76
N ASN A 108 3.46 1.53 3.70
CA ASN A 108 4.17 1.35 2.43
C ASN A 108 3.95 -0.07 1.90
N PRO A 109 3.67 -0.28 0.60
CA PRO A 109 3.55 -1.61 0.02
C PRO A 109 4.87 -2.40 0.06
N ASN A 110 6.00 -1.70 0.05
CA ASN A 110 7.32 -2.31 0.15
C ASN A 110 7.81 -2.32 1.62
N VAL A 111 8.74 -3.23 1.92
CA VAL A 111 9.41 -3.24 3.22
C VAL A 111 10.39 -2.06 3.30
N CYS A 112 10.13 -1.17 4.26
CA CYS A 112 10.98 -0.02 4.56
C CYS A 112 12.18 -0.43 5.42
N ARG A 113 13.31 0.27 5.21
CA ARG A 113 14.54 0.16 5.99
C ARG A 113 15.01 1.56 6.38
N CYS A 114 15.43 1.71 7.63
CA CYS A 114 16.09 2.90 8.13
C CYS A 114 17.56 2.60 8.43
N ASN A 115 18.51 3.32 7.80
CA ASN A 115 19.95 3.06 7.91
C ASN A 115 20.32 1.57 7.67
N GLY A 116 19.66 0.91 6.71
CA GLY A 116 19.84 -0.50 6.37
C GLY A 116 19.13 -1.48 7.30
N ARG A 117 18.53 -1.04 8.41
CA ARG A 117 17.81 -1.85 9.38
C ARG A 117 16.32 -1.86 9.11
N ILE A 118 15.65 -2.98 9.42
CA ILE A 118 14.22 -3.18 9.30
C ILE A 118 13.59 -3.07 10.69
N TYR A 119 12.69 -2.11 10.86
CA TYR A 119 11.92 -1.94 12.09
C TYR A 119 10.47 -2.38 11.88
N ASP A 120 9.91 -3.09 12.84
CA ASP A 120 8.47 -3.37 12.93
C ASP A 120 7.92 -2.83 14.25
N ARG A 121 6.63 -2.51 14.28
CA ARG A 121 5.97 -1.95 15.45
C ARG A 121 5.38 -3.06 16.32
N ASN A 122 5.66 -3.03 17.62
CA ASN A 122 5.01 -3.88 18.59
C ASN A 122 4.60 -3.05 19.82
N HIS A 123 3.29 -2.84 19.98
CA HIS A 123 2.74 -1.93 20.97
C HIS A 123 3.31 -0.51 20.76
N GLU A 124 4.03 0.04 21.75
CA GLU A 124 4.66 1.38 21.72
C GLU A 124 6.14 1.33 21.32
N SER A 125 6.66 0.17 20.88
CA SER A 125 8.11 -0.01 20.65
C SER A 125 8.41 -0.26 19.18
N ASP A 126 9.46 0.39 18.69
CA ASP A 126 10.07 0.12 17.39
C ASP A 126 11.13 -0.97 17.56
N ILE A 127 10.84 -2.17 17.06
CA ILE A 127 11.71 -3.34 17.22
C ILE A 127 12.56 -3.53 15.97
N ASP A 128 13.87 -3.52 16.11
CA ASP A 128 14.80 -3.93 15.06
C ASP A 128 14.67 -5.44 14.83
N ILE A 129 14.12 -5.82 13.68
CA ILE A 129 13.92 -7.20 13.27
C ILE A 129 14.90 -7.66 12.21
N THR A 130 15.91 -6.86 11.88
CA THR A 130 16.84 -7.07 10.75
C THR A 130 17.43 -8.47 10.75
N ASP A 131 17.88 -8.96 11.89
CA ASP A 131 18.51 -10.27 12.04
C ASP A 131 17.55 -11.39 12.44
N ASN A 132 16.25 -11.07 12.63
CA ASN A 132 15.22 -12.05 12.95
C ASN A 132 14.53 -12.53 11.66
N GLN A 133 15.05 -13.63 11.09
CA GLN A 133 14.59 -14.17 9.81
C GLN A 133 13.09 -14.47 9.80
N GLU A 134 12.52 -14.98 10.90
CA GLU A 134 11.08 -15.28 10.98
C GLU A 134 10.23 -13.99 10.93
N SER A 135 10.61 -12.98 11.71
CA SER A 135 9.90 -11.70 11.72
C SER A 135 10.00 -10.98 10.37
N VAL A 136 11.18 -11.02 9.76
CA VAL A 136 11.39 -10.48 8.39
C VAL A 136 10.55 -11.23 7.38
N TYR A 137 10.51 -12.55 7.41
CA TYR A 137 9.66 -13.35 6.53
C TYR A 137 8.17 -13.03 6.70
N ARG A 138 7.70 -12.93 7.94
CA ARG A 138 6.31 -12.54 8.26
C ARG A 138 5.98 -11.15 7.73
N LEU A 139 6.91 -10.19 7.86
CA LEU A 139 6.74 -8.84 7.33
C LEU A 139 6.62 -8.85 5.80
N TYR A 140 7.52 -9.53 5.10
CA TYR A 140 7.45 -9.66 3.64
C TYR A 140 6.16 -10.37 3.22
N SER A 141 5.75 -11.45 3.88
CA SER A 141 4.51 -12.17 3.60
C SER A 141 3.28 -11.26 3.79
N ARG A 142 3.25 -10.45 4.86
CA ARG A 142 2.19 -9.46 5.11
C ARG A 142 2.13 -8.40 3.99
N LYS A 143 3.28 -7.92 3.51
CA LYS A 143 3.35 -6.97 2.40
C LYS A 143 2.97 -7.60 1.06
N GLN A 144 3.35 -8.86 0.83
CA GLN A 144 3.00 -9.61 -0.39
C GLN A 144 1.52 -10.02 -0.45
N SER A 145 0.83 -10.12 0.69
CA SER A 145 -0.61 -10.44 0.69
C SER A 145 -1.48 -9.36 0.05
N SER A 146 -0.94 -8.16 -0.12
CA SER A 146 -1.58 -7.09 -0.88
C SER A 146 -1.00 -6.94 -2.29
N TYR A 147 -1.03 -8.01 -3.09
CA TYR A 147 -0.77 -7.85 -4.52
C TYR A 147 -1.71 -6.78 -5.09
N PHE A 148 -1.17 -5.88 -5.91
CA PHE A 148 -1.96 -4.83 -6.56
C PHE A 148 -3.20 -5.39 -7.28
N VAL A 149 -3.08 -6.58 -7.86
CA VAL A 149 -4.18 -7.27 -8.54
C VAL A 149 -5.28 -7.76 -7.57
N ASN A 150 -4.99 -7.90 -6.28
CA ASN A 150 -5.96 -8.28 -5.24
C ASN A 150 -6.70 -7.06 -4.65
N ARG A 151 -6.41 -5.86 -5.12
CA ARG A 151 -7.15 -4.65 -4.70
C ARG A 151 -8.63 -4.83 -4.95
N VAL A 152 -9.43 -4.64 -3.90
CA VAL A 152 -10.88 -4.83 -3.92
C VAL A 152 -11.58 -3.55 -4.36
N TYR A 153 -12.59 -3.69 -5.20
CA TYR A 153 -13.47 -2.62 -5.68
C TYR A 153 -14.91 -2.92 -5.26
N PRO A 154 -15.32 -2.49 -4.05
CA PRO A 154 -16.66 -2.80 -3.50
C PRO A 154 -17.83 -2.15 -4.25
N VAL A 155 -17.54 -1.19 -5.12
CA VAL A 155 -18.53 -0.49 -5.94
C VAL A 155 -19.01 -1.33 -7.13
N PHE A 156 -18.20 -2.31 -7.56
CA PHE A 156 -18.53 -3.19 -8.67
C PHE A 156 -18.96 -4.59 -8.18
N THR A 157 -19.81 -5.23 -8.98
CA THR A 157 -20.40 -6.53 -8.73
C THR A 157 -20.11 -7.51 -9.87
N VAL A 158 -20.50 -8.77 -9.72
CA VAL A 158 -20.39 -9.78 -10.79
C VAL A 158 -21.13 -9.35 -12.05
N ASN A 159 -22.23 -8.60 -11.93
CA ASN A 159 -23.04 -8.13 -13.06
C ASN A 159 -22.33 -7.07 -13.92
N ASP A 160 -21.28 -6.44 -13.39
CA ASP A 160 -20.45 -5.49 -14.14
C ASP A 160 -19.38 -6.20 -14.99
N LEU A 161 -19.25 -7.51 -14.86
CA LEU A 161 -18.30 -8.33 -15.59
C LEU A 161 -18.97 -9.03 -16.79
N ARG A 162 -18.18 -9.43 -17.76
CA ARG A 162 -18.62 -10.14 -18.95
C ARG A 162 -18.84 -11.64 -18.67
N HIS A 163 -20.09 -12.08 -18.64
CA HIS A 163 -20.48 -13.47 -18.39
C HIS A 163 -19.99 -14.44 -19.48
N ASP A 164 -19.95 -13.98 -20.74
CA ASP A 164 -19.44 -14.77 -21.86
C ASP A 164 -17.95 -15.15 -21.68
N LEU A 165 -17.14 -14.27 -21.08
CA LEU A 165 -15.75 -14.59 -20.74
C LEU A 165 -15.62 -15.57 -19.59
N MET A 166 -16.55 -15.55 -18.63
CA MET A 166 -16.60 -16.55 -17.54
C MET A 166 -16.99 -17.93 -18.09
N ASP A 167 -17.97 -18.00 -18.99
CA ASP A 167 -18.33 -19.24 -19.67
C ASP A 167 -17.15 -19.78 -20.47
N ARG A 168 -16.45 -18.91 -21.15
CA ARG A 168 -15.25 -19.27 -21.88
C ARG A 168 -14.15 -19.81 -20.93
N ALA A 169 -13.92 -19.18 -19.79
CA ALA A 169 -12.96 -19.69 -18.81
C ALA A 169 -13.34 -21.10 -18.33
N ARG A 170 -14.64 -21.38 -18.13
CA ARG A 170 -15.13 -22.74 -17.83
C ARG A 170 -14.80 -23.73 -18.95
N GLU A 171 -15.01 -23.34 -20.21
CA GLU A 171 -14.65 -24.20 -21.35
C GLU A 171 -13.14 -24.48 -21.43
N MET A 172 -12.30 -23.48 -21.19
CA MET A 172 -10.86 -23.66 -21.17
C MET A 172 -10.38 -24.65 -20.10
N THR A 173 -11.10 -24.77 -18.98
CA THR A 173 -10.77 -25.77 -17.95
C THR A 173 -11.05 -27.20 -18.41
N LYS A 174 -12.01 -27.43 -19.34
CA LYS A 174 -12.34 -28.76 -19.87
C LYS A 174 -11.16 -29.42 -20.57
N SER A 175 -10.36 -28.64 -21.31
CA SER A 175 -9.22 -29.16 -22.06
C SER A 175 -8.13 -29.73 -21.15
N ARG A 176 -8.06 -29.29 -19.89
CA ARG A 176 -7.08 -29.75 -18.91
C ARG A 176 -7.63 -30.74 -17.90
N ARG A 177 -8.89 -30.61 -17.50
CA ARG A 177 -9.54 -31.46 -16.50
C ARG A 177 -11.05 -31.53 -16.75
N GLN A 178 -11.54 -32.70 -17.16
CA GLN A 178 -12.96 -32.89 -17.51
C GLN A 178 -13.91 -32.64 -16.33
N ASP A 179 -13.52 -32.95 -15.10
CA ASP A 179 -14.31 -32.79 -13.88
C ASP A 179 -13.95 -31.54 -13.09
N HIS A 180 -13.62 -30.43 -13.77
CA HIS A 180 -13.29 -29.21 -13.06
C HIS A 180 -14.49 -28.61 -12.33
N PRO A 181 -14.40 -28.24 -11.02
CA PRO A 181 -15.53 -27.80 -10.20
C PRO A 181 -16.29 -26.58 -10.77
N TRP A 182 -15.61 -25.69 -11.47
CA TRP A 182 -16.20 -24.46 -12.01
C TRP A 182 -17.40 -24.70 -12.95
N ARG A 183 -17.54 -25.90 -13.52
CA ARG A 183 -18.64 -26.24 -14.41
C ARG A 183 -20.01 -26.24 -13.73
N ALA A 184 -20.06 -26.59 -12.45
CA ALA A 184 -21.28 -26.64 -11.65
C ALA A 184 -21.51 -25.38 -10.83
N MET A 185 -20.56 -24.47 -10.83
CA MET A 185 -20.59 -23.22 -10.03
C MET A 185 -21.28 -22.10 -10.80
N THR A 186 -22.03 -21.26 -10.10
CA THR A 186 -22.44 -19.95 -10.58
C THR A 186 -21.22 -19.05 -10.81
N ASP A 187 -21.39 -17.93 -11.52
CA ASP A 187 -20.30 -16.97 -11.75
C ASP A 187 -19.70 -16.47 -10.43
N GLU A 188 -20.53 -16.12 -9.46
CA GLU A 188 -20.09 -15.67 -8.16
C GLU A 188 -19.31 -16.73 -7.39
N GLU A 189 -19.79 -17.99 -7.39
CA GLU A 189 -19.09 -19.12 -6.75
C GLU A 189 -17.76 -19.41 -7.43
N MET A 190 -17.71 -19.32 -8.75
CA MET A 190 -16.48 -19.49 -9.53
C MET A 190 -15.45 -18.39 -9.17
N LEU A 191 -15.86 -17.14 -9.14
CA LEU A 191 -14.98 -16.02 -8.79
C LEU A 191 -14.49 -16.12 -7.35
N ARG A 192 -15.35 -16.52 -6.40
CA ARG A 192 -14.94 -16.77 -5.00
C ARG A 192 -13.93 -17.91 -4.90
N ASN A 193 -14.19 -19.02 -5.58
CA ASN A 193 -13.28 -20.17 -5.61
C ASN A 193 -11.92 -19.80 -6.22
N ALA A 194 -11.90 -18.92 -7.23
CA ALA A 194 -10.69 -18.42 -7.86
C ALA A 194 -9.96 -17.33 -7.04
N GLY A 195 -10.49 -16.87 -5.90
CA GLY A 195 -9.93 -15.75 -5.14
C GLY A 195 -10.08 -14.39 -5.82
N LEU A 196 -11.08 -14.26 -6.70
CA LEU A 196 -11.35 -13.06 -7.50
C LEU A 196 -12.41 -12.15 -6.87
N ILE A 197 -13.12 -12.63 -5.84
CA ILE A 197 -13.91 -11.85 -4.89
C ILE A 197 -13.22 -11.98 -3.54
N LEU A 198 -12.84 -10.86 -2.96
CA LEU A 198 -12.13 -10.80 -1.68
C LEU A 198 -12.76 -9.76 -0.75
N ARG A 199 -12.45 -9.88 0.53
CA ARG A 199 -12.77 -8.86 1.52
C ARG A 199 -11.54 -8.00 1.76
N ASP A 200 -11.69 -6.69 1.60
CA ASP A 200 -10.64 -5.71 1.93
C ASP A 200 -10.38 -5.74 3.44
N SER A 201 -9.15 -6.02 3.83
CA SER A 201 -8.74 -6.14 5.24
C SER A 201 -8.79 -4.80 6.00
N SER A 202 -8.70 -3.67 5.30
CA SER A 202 -8.70 -2.33 5.90
C SER A 202 -10.10 -1.78 6.11
N THR A 203 -11.01 -2.04 5.17
CA THR A 203 -12.38 -1.52 5.20
C THR A 203 -13.43 -2.55 5.63
N GLY A 204 -13.06 -3.84 5.62
CA GLY A 204 -13.98 -4.96 5.86
C GLY A 204 -15.03 -5.17 4.75
N LYS A 205 -15.01 -4.36 3.69
CA LYS A 205 -15.94 -4.47 2.57
C LYS A 205 -15.52 -5.57 1.60
N GLU A 206 -16.50 -6.30 1.09
CA GLU A 206 -16.29 -7.30 0.05
C GLU A 206 -16.54 -6.70 -1.33
N GLY A 207 -15.82 -7.18 -2.35
CA GLY A 207 -16.00 -6.78 -3.74
C GLY A 207 -15.13 -7.57 -4.69
N ILE A 208 -15.28 -7.29 -5.98
CA ILE A 208 -14.44 -7.89 -7.02
C ILE A 208 -13.02 -7.30 -6.97
N THR A 209 -12.04 -8.12 -7.31
CA THR A 209 -10.63 -7.69 -7.34
C THR A 209 -10.26 -7.05 -8.67
N LEU A 210 -9.13 -6.33 -8.71
CA LEU A 210 -8.57 -5.86 -9.98
C LEU A 210 -8.30 -7.03 -10.94
N ALA A 211 -7.87 -8.19 -10.43
CA ALA A 211 -7.68 -9.38 -11.23
C ALA A 211 -8.98 -9.82 -11.95
N SER A 212 -10.14 -9.76 -11.26
CA SER A 212 -11.45 -10.03 -11.87
C SER A 212 -11.73 -9.08 -13.02
N ILE A 213 -11.49 -7.79 -12.80
CA ILE A 213 -11.73 -6.73 -13.79
C ILE A 213 -10.82 -6.94 -15.01
N LEU A 214 -9.55 -7.25 -14.80
CA LEU A 214 -8.60 -7.47 -15.89
C LEU A 214 -8.88 -8.75 -16.68
N LEU A 215 -9.46 -9.78 -16.06
CA LEU A 215 -9.80 -11.04 -16.72
C LEU A 215 -11.15 -10.98 -17.44
N PHE A 216 -12.16 -10.40 -16.79
CA PHE A 216 -13.57 -10.51 -17.19
C PHE A 216 -14.26 -9.16 -17.39
N GLY A 217 -13.57 -8.03 -17.17
CA GLY A 217 -14.17 -6.71 -17.35
C GLY A 217 -14.35 -6.33 -18.82
N PRO A 218 -15.39 -5.57 -19.16
CA PRO A 218 -15.45 -4.82 -20.41
C PRO A 218 -14.41 -3.69 -20.42
N ASP A 219 -14.04 -3.22 -21.61
CA ASP A 219 -12.94 -2.25 -21.77
C ASP A 219 -13.17 -0.94 -21.00
N ASP A 220 -14.39 -0.44 -20.98
CA ASP A 220 -14.77 0.78 -20.24
C ASP A 220 -14.57 0.61 -18.72
N LEU A 221 -14.91 -0.54 -18.16
CA LEU A 221 -14.67 -0.84 -16.76
C LEU A 221 -13.16 -0.92 -16.47
N ILE A 222 -12.39 -1.62 -17.31
CA ILE A 222 -10.93 -1.72 -17.17
C ILE A 222 -10.30 -0.31 -17.18
N PHE A 223 -10.65 0.53 -18.13
CA PHE A 223 -10.11 1.90 -18.22
C PHE A 223 -10.57 2.81 -17.08
N SER A 224 -11.74 2.56 -16.49
CA SER A 224 -12.20 3.32 -15.32
C SER A 224 -11.34 3.14 -14.09
N VAL A 225 -10.74 1.95 -13.93
CA VAL A 225 -9.87 1.59 -12.77
C VAL A 225 -8.38 1.63 -13.10
N LEU A 226 -8.02 1.45 -14.37
CA LEU A 226 -6.64 1.39 -14.85
C LEU A 226 -6.52 2.07 -16.23
N ALA A 227 -6.49 3.39 -16.22
CA ALA A 227 -6.54 4.25 -17.41
C ALA A 227 -5.44 3.97 -18.46
N HIS A 228 -4.32 3.36 -18.07
CA HIS A 228 -3.19 3.04 -18.96
C HIS A 228 -3.02 1.55 -19.20
N HIS A 229 -4.09 0.76 -19.02
CA HIS A 229 -4.04 -0.68 -19.27
C HIS A 229 -3.68 -0.99 -20.72
N LYS A 230 -2.64 -1.78 -20.90
CA LYS A 230 -2.25 -2.35 -22.18
C LYS A 230 -1.40 -3.60 -22.00
N THR A 231 -1.52 -4.53 -22.93
CA THR A 231 -0.60 -5.65 -23.13
C THR A 231 0.29 -5.31 -24.33
N ASP A 232 1.58 -5.16 -24.12
CA ASP A 232 2.55 -4.82 -25.15
C ASP A 232 3.31 -6.11 -25.51
N ALA A 233 2.93 -6.72 -26.63
CA ALA A 233 3.51 -7.97 -27.11
C ALA A 233 4.59 -7.71 -28.12
N ILE A 234 5.79 -8.23 -27.87
CA ILE A 234 6.98 -8.06 -28.73
C ILE A 234 7.47 -9.42 -29.18
N TYR A 235 7.52 -9.63 -30.48
CA TYR A 235 8.09 -10.82 -31.09
C TYR A 235 9.52 -10.56 -31.57
N ARG A 236 10.45 -11.46 -31.19
CA ARG A 236 11.86 -11.40 -31.59
C ARG A 236 12.32 -12.78 -32.04
N MET A 237 12.80 -12.89 -33.29
CA MET A 237 13.24 -14.16 -33.86
C MET A 237 14.79 -14.27 -33.93
N PHE A 238 15.45 -13.24 -34.42
CA PHE A 238 16.89 -13.30 -34.73
C PHE A 238 17.76 -12.26 -34.03
N ASN A 239 17.19 -11.11 -33.61
CA ASN A 239 17.96 -10.01 -33.01
C ASN A 239 17.37 -9.61 -31.67
N MET A 240 18.22 -9.59 -30.63
CA MET A 240 17.80 -9.18 -29.28
C MET A 240 17.54 -7.66 -29.15
N ASP A 241 18.22 -6.87 -30.02
CA ASP A 241 18.14 -5.40 -29.94
C ASP A 241 16.99 -4.80 -30.77
N ARG A 242 16.42 -5.61 -31.68
CA ARG A 242 15.31 -5.19 -32.54
C ARG A 242 14.17 -6.21 -32.49
N TYR A 243 12.95 -5.72 -32.45
CA TYR A 243 11.75 -6.59 -32.55
C TYR A 243 11.37 -6.75 -34.03
N ASP A 244 10.89 -7.96 -34.37
CA ASP A 244 10.41 -8.30 -35.72
C ASP A 244 8.94 -7.95 -35.88
N ASP A 245 8.15 -8.05 -34.77
CA ASP A 245 6.77 -7.63 -34.73
C ASP A 245 6.37 -7.12 -33.34
N ARG A 246 5.33 -6.27 -33.29
CA ARG A 246 4.79 -5.69 -32.06
C ARG A 246 3.30 -5.48 -32.18
N ASP A 247 2.55 -5.95 -31.17
CA ASP A 247 1.13 -5.67 -31.02
C ASP A 247 0.84 -5.04 -29.65
N VAL A 248 -0.04 -4.03 -29.64
CA VAL A 248 -0.48 -3.34 -28.42
C VAL A 248 -1.98 -3.59 -28.25
N ILE A 249 -2.32 -4.37 -27.24
CA ILE A 249 -3.69 -4.82 -26.98
C ILE A 249 -4.20 -4.14 -25.71
N THR A 250 -5.40 -3.57 -25.78
CA THR A 250 -5.96 -2.75 -24.69
C THR A 250 -7.24 -3.35 -24.06
N THR A 251 -7.59 -4.57 -24.45
CA THR A 251 -8.76 -5.30 -23.91
C THR A 251 -8.38 -6.18 -22.69
N ASN A 252 -9.36 -6.94 -22.17
CA ASN A 252 -9.15 -7.88 -21.07
C ASN A 252 -8.10 -8.95 -21.39
N LEU A 253 -7.57 -9.59 -20.37
CA LEU A 253 -6.45 -10.53 -20.51
C LEU A 253 -6.85 -11.83 -21.25
N LEU A 254 -8.12 -12.26 -21.19
CA LEU A 254 -8.57 -13.46 -21.91
C LEU A 254 -8.62 -13.23 -23.42
N GLU A 255 -9.16 -12.11 -23.87
CA GLU A 255 -9.15 -11.74 -25.29
C GLU A 255 -7.75 -11.35 -25.76
N SER A 256 -6.95 -10.73 -24.92
CA SER A 256 -5.54 -10.48 -25.21
C SER A 256 -4.76 -11.77 -25.45
N TYR A 257 -5.00 -12.81 -24.64
CA TYR A 257 -4.37 -14.12 -24.82
C TYR A 257 -4.68 -14.74 -26.18
N ASP A 258 -5.93 -14.67 -26.64
CA ASP A 258 -6.31 -15.21 -27.95
C ASP A 258 -5.63 -14.50 -29.12
N ARG A 259 -5.47 -13.19 -28.98
CA ARG A 259 -4.85 -12.38 -30.03
C ARG A 259 -3.34 -12.64 -30.15
N LEU A 260 -2.75 -13.21 -29.11
CA LEU A 260 -1.30 -13.51 -29.04
C LEU A 260 -0.96 -14.94 -29.49
N LEU A 261 -1.98 -15.82 -29.63
CA LEU A 261 -1.81 -17.20 -30.13
C LEU A 261 -2.06 -17.30 -31.63
#